data_5547954c191250cc1de5cc13460dfdb0
#
_entry.id   5547954c191250cc1de5cc13460dfdb0
#
_cell.length_a   1.000
_cell.length_b   1.000
_cell.length_c   1.000
_cell.angle_alpha   90.00
_cell.angle_beta   90.00
_cell.angle_gamma   90.00
#
_symmetry.space_group_name_H-M   'P 1'
#
loop_
_entity.id
_entity.type
_entity.pdbx_description
1 polymer ?
#
loop_
_entity_poly.entity_id
_entity_poly.type
_entity_poly.pdbx_seq_one_letter_code
_entity_poly.pdbx_strand_id
1 'polypeptide(L)'
;MTDHQQFLVIRHGESQTNATNTFQAGNQYDSDPLTELGTEAARRLAERLVELPIDVIVSSSYLRARSTAGAIAAATKAPHVIPVWKGSSWVDVPADDPEVRDHASLLREIDVPSELQGLRFDDPRARDIQHAALAVADQPDTHYSDEENLYDLWRRAEEMRRYLEARTERLIVVVAHGGINKVWLAHLMFTAVAGLDTPTQLAAYRGFTRLGWWDNTGVLSLRFNPKQGWMWLMTDIQHLQPEYFSFMPSEPRMAVTAPDIGAEYLGEDE
;
A
#
# COMPACT_ATOMS: atom_id res chain seq x y z
N MET A 1 -16.39 14.12 24.10
CA MET A 1 -16.30 13.23 22.93
C MET A 1 -14.88 13.37 22.40
N THR A 2 -14.18 12.27 22.14
CA THR A 2 -12.78 12.30 21.69
C THR A 2 -12.74 12.77 20.23
N ASP A 3 -12.13 13.92 19.97
CA ASP A 3 -11.98 14.56 18.64
C ASP A 3 -10.93 13.83 17.77
N HIS A 4 -10.95 12.49 17.72
CA HIS A 4 -9.98 11.75 16.90
C HIS A 4 -10.66 10.65 16.10
N GLN A 5 -10.10 10.38 14.93
CA GLN A 5 -10.42 9.28 14.05
C GLN A 5 -9.39 8.16 14.23
N GLN A 6 -9.82 6.93 14.11
CA GLN A 6 -8.94 5.75 14.10
C GLN A 6 -8.99 5.10 12.72
N PHE A 7 -7.82 4.72 12.24
CA PHE A 7 -7.63 4.04 10.96
C PHE A 7 -6.98 2.68 11.19
N LEU A 8 -7.58 1.65 10.63
CA LEU A 8 -6.97 0.32 10.53
C LEU A 8 -6.51 0.15 9.09
N VAL A 9 -5.21 0.30 8.84
CA VAL A 9 -4.62 0.21 7.52
C VAL A 9 -4.14 -1.21 7.30
N ILE A 10 -4.64 -1.84 6.25
CA ILE A 10 -4.51 -3.27 5.99
C ILE A 10 -3.93 -3.48 4.60
N ARG A 11 -2.93 -4.37 4.48
CA ARG A 11 -2.54 -4.93 3.20
C ARG A 11 -3.52 -6.03 2.81
N HIS A 12 -3.92 -6.13 1.55
CA HIS A 12 -4.76 -7.22 1.05
C HIS A 12 -4.18 -8.61 1.39
N GLY A 13 -5.03 -9.64 1.40
CA GLY A 13 -4.64 -11.04 1.54
C GLY A 13 -3.72 -11.51 0.42
N GLU A 14 -3.01 -12.63 0.60
CA GLU A 14 -2.12 -13.17 -0.42
C GLU A 14 -2.87 -13.38 -1.75
N SER A 15 -2.30 -12.87 -2.84
CA SER A 15 -2.82 -13.04 -4.20
C SER A 15 -1.98 -14.02 -5.01
N GLN A 16 -2.49 -14.39 -6.20
CA GLN A 16 -1.79 -15.32 -7.10
C GLN A 16 -0.40 -14.78 -7.49
N THR A 17 -0.27 -13.48 -7.77
CA THR A 17 1.01 -12.88 -8.09
C THR A 17 1.95 -12.83 -6.89
N ASN A 18 1.44 -12.69 -5.66
CA ASN A 18 2.26 -12.82 -4.46
C ASN A 18 2.81 -14.24 -4.30
N ALA A 19 1.96 -15.26 -4.44
CA ALA A 19 2.34 -16.66 -4.31
C ALA A 19 3.38 -17.10 -5.37
N THR A 20 3.28 -16.56 -6.58
CA THR A 20 4.20 -16.85 -7.68
C THR A 20 5.43 -15.94 -7.71
N ASN A 21 5.52 -14.93 -6.86
CA ASN A 21 6.55 -13.89 -6.85
C ASN A 21 6.72 -13.23 -8.23
N THR A 22 5.60 -12.83 -8.84
CA THR A 22 5.57 -12.18 -10.15
C THR A 22 5.06 -10.74 -10.04
N PHE A 23 5.52 -9.89 -10.97
CA PHE A 23 5.00 -8.54 -11.08
C PHE A 23 3.61 -8.54 -11.71
N GLN A 24 2.74 -7.72 -11.14
CA GLN A 24 1.52 -7.25 -11.79
C GLN A 24 1.73 -5.79 -12.16
N ALA A 25 1.65 -5.47 -13.44
CA ALA A 25 1.78 -4.13 -13.97
C ALA A 25 0.51 -3.72 -14.72
N GLY A 26 0.33 -2.42 -14.90
CA GLY A 26 -0.79 -1.85 -15.64
C GLY A 26 -2.16 -2.01 -14.96
N ASN A 27 -3.19 -1.59 -15.69
CA ASN A 27 -4.58 -1.44 -15.19
C ASN A 27 -5.35 -2.77 -15.13
N GLN A 28 -4.79 -3.80 -14.52
CA GLN A 28 -5.42 -5.13 -14.43
C GLN A 28 -6.18 -5.30 -13.11
N TYR A 29 -7.19 -4.47 -12.88
CA TYR A 29 -7.90 -4.40 -11.60
C TYR A 29 -8.60 -5.69 -11.18
N ASP A 30 -9.03 -6.54 -12.13
CA ASP A 30 -9.80 -7.77 -11.89
C ASP A 30 -9.00 -9.08 -12.14
N SER A 31 -7.68 -9.01 -12.39
CA SER A 31 -6.92 -10.16 -12.89
C SER A 31 -6.14 -10.95 -11.83
N ASP A 32 -6.02 -10.46 -10.59
CA ASP A 32 -5.19 -11.09 -9.54
C ASP A 32 -6.04 -11.40 -8.29
N PRO A 33 -6.73 -12.55 -8.27
CA PRO A 33 -7.54 -12.96 -7.14
C PRO A 33 -6.68 -13.39 -5.94
N LEU A 34 -7.30 -13.44 -4.76
CA LEU A 34 -6.70 -14.07 -3.59
C LEU A 34 -6.43 -15.57 -3.83
N THR A 35 -5.39 -16.09 -3.21
CA THR A 35 -5.19 -17.53 -3.06
C THR A 35 -6.17 -18.10 -2.03
N GLU A 36 -6.24 -19.43 -1.90
CA GLU A 36 -6.98 -20.06 -0.79
C GLU A 36 -6.45 -19.59 0.57
N LEU A 37 -5.11 -19.49 0.70
CA LEU A 37 -4.44 -18.99 1.89
C LEU A 37 -4.80 -17.53 2.17
N GLY A 38 -4.76 -16.66 1.15
CA GLY A 38 -5.15 -15.26 1.27
C GLY A 38 -6.63 -15.08 1.61
N THR A 39 -7.51 -15.93 1.08
CA THR A 39 -8.93 -15.93 1.39
C THR A 39 -9.18 -16.32 2.85
N GLU A 40 -8.50 -17.35 3.34
CA GLU A 40 -8.63 -17.79 4.73
C GLU A 40 -8.05 -16.74 5.69
N ALA A 41 -6.91 -16.11 5.36
CA ALA A 41 -6.35 -15.02 6.16
C ALA A 41 -7.31 -13.82 6.23
N ALA A 42 -7.95 -13.45 5.12
CA ALA A 42 -8.96 -12.39 5.08
C ALA A 42 -10.20 -12.74 5.93
N ARG A 43 -10.64 -13.99 5.92
CA ARG A 43 -11.74 -14.47 6.76
C ARG A 43 -11.41 -14.37 8.25
N ARG A 44 -10.22 -14.82 8.67
CA ARG A 44 -9.76 -14.71 10.07
C ARG A 44 -9.62 -13.26 10.52
N LEU A 45 -9.11 -12.40 9.65
CA LEU A 45 -9.07 -10.96 9.92
C LEU A 45 -10.48 -10.41 10.15
N ALA A 46 -11.44 -10.77 9.29
CA ALA A 46 -12.83 -10.35 9.40
C ALA A 46 -13.45 -10.79 10.73
N GLU A 47 -13.20 -12.03 11.17
CA GLU A 47 -13.67 -12.55 12.46
C GLU A 47 -13.08 -11.77 13.64
N ARG A 48 -11.81 -11.35 13.54
CA ARG A 48 -11.17 -10.55 14.57
C ARG A 48 -11.72 -9.12 14.66
N LEU A 49 -12.21 -8.59 13.54
CA LEU A 49 -12.75 -7.23 13.45
C LEU A 49 -14.26 -7.13 13.69
N VAL A 50 -14.99 -8.27 13.79
CA VAL A 50 -16.44 -8.32 13.79
C VAL A 50 -17.10 -7.50 14.91
N GLU A 51 -16.48 -7.44 16.08
CA GLU A 51 -17.00 -6.71 17.24
C GLU A 51 -16.62 -5.21 17.25
N LEU A 52 -15.80 -4.76 16.30
CA LEU A 52 -15.41 -3.37 16.22
C LEU A 52 -16.52 -2.53 15.55
N PRO A 53 -16.82 -1.33 16.07
CA PRO A 53 -17.82 -0.45 15.49
C PRO A 53 -17.27 0.28 14.27
N ILE A 54 -16.99 -0.48 13.19
CA ILE A 54 -16.43 0.06 11.95
C ILE A 54 -17.51 0.86 11.24
N ASP A 55 -17.23 2.15 11.02
CA ASP A 55 -18.17 3.05 10.34
C ASP A 55 -18.10 2.90 8.82
N VAL A 56 -16.90 2.65 8.28
CA VAL A 56 -16.69 2.50 6.83
C VAL A 56 -15.43 1.69 6.52
N ILE A 57 -15.48 0.96 5.43
CA ILE A 57 -14.33 0.29 4.82
C ILE A 57 -14.04 0.98 3.49
N VAL A 58 -12.82 1.47 3.33
CA VAL A 58 -12.33 2.10 2.10
C VAL A 58 -11.28 1.19 1.48
N SER A 59 -11.42 0.81 0.22
CA SER A 59 -10.44 -0.08 -0.42
C SER A 59 -9.95 0.38 -1.77
N SER A 60 -8.84 -0.23 -2.21
CA SER A 60 -8.41 -0.20 -3.59
C SER A 60 -9.42 -0.89 -4.52
N SER A 61 -9.46 -0.47 -5.78
CA SER A 61 -10.27 -1.10 -6.83
C SER A 61 -9.73 -2.47 -7.28
N TYR A 62 -8.51 -2.86 -6.93
CA TYR A 62 -7.94 -4.15 -7.32
C TYR A 62 -8.67 -5.31 -6.64
N LEU A 63 -8.93 -6.39 -7.39
CA LEU A 63 -9.73 -7.53 -6.96
C LEU A 63 -9.27 -8.10 -5.60
N ARG A 64 -7.97 -8.30 -5.39
CA ARG A 64 -7.40 -8.80 -4.14
C ARG A 64 -7.71 -7.90 -2.92
N ALA A 65 -7.69 -6.57 -3.11
CA ALA A 65 -8.02 -5.62 -2.04
C ALA A 65 -9.55 -5.58 -1.81
N ARG A 66 -10.35 -5.54 -2.88
CA ARG A 66 -11.83 -5.61 -2.78
C ARG A 66 -12.29 -6.89 -2.12
N SER A 67 -11.69 -8.03 -2.46
CA SER A 67 -12.03 -9.34 -1.87
C SER A 67 -11.71 -9.38 -0.37
N THR A 68 -10.56 -8.85 0.04
CA THR A 68 -10.18 -8.74 1.46
C THR A 68 -11.14 -7.82 2.21
N ALA A 69 -11.42 -6.64 1.67
CA ALA A 69 -12.36 -5.68 2.24
C ALA A 69 -13.79 -6.22 2.28
N GLY A 70 -14.19 -6.96 1.23
CA GLY A 70 -15.50 -7.62 1.15
C GLY A 70 -15.72 -8.66 2.24
N ALA A 71 -14.69 -9.44 2.61
CA ALA A 71 -14.75 -10.36 3.74
C ALA A 71 -15.02 -9.62 5.07
N ILE A 72 -14.35 -8.49 5.30
CA ILE A 72 -14.55 -7.65 6.48
C ILE A 72 -15.97 -7.04 6.46
N ALA A 73 -16.40 -6.48 5.31
CA ALA A 73 -17.74 -5.91 5.16
C ALA A 73 -18.85 -6.92 5.41
N ALA A 74 -18.69 -8.15 4.91
CA ALA A 74 -19.64 -9.23 5.12
C ALA A 74 -19.81 -9.61 6.60
N ALA A 75 -18.74 -9.60 7.37
CA ALA A 75 -18.75 -9.90 8.81
C ALA A 75 -19.30 -8.74 9.65
N THR A 76 -18.80 -7.52 9.42
CA THR A 76 -19.09 -6.33 10.25
C THR A 76 -20.35 -5.58 9.84
N LYS A 77 -20.85 -5.80 8.62
CA LYS A 77 -21.95 -5.05 7.97
C LYS A 77 -21.62 -3.57 7.72
N ALA A 78 -20.37 -3.19 7.84
CA ALA A 78 -19.93 -1.82 7.53
C ALA A 78 -20.05 -1.53 6.01
N PRO A 79 -20.38 -0.29 5.61
CA PRO A 79 -20.34 0.13 4.22
C PRO A 79 -18.95 -0.06 3.63
N HIS A 80 -18.87 -0.55 2.38
CA HIS A 80 -17.62 -0.73 1.66
C HIS A 80 -17.63 0.15 0.40
N VAL A 81 -16.69 1.07 0.33
CA VAL A 81 -16.56 2.06 -0.74
C VAL A 81 -15.15 2.07 -1.33
N ILE A 82 -15.07 2.58 -2.56
CA ILE A 82 -13.81 2.75 -3.31
C ILE A 82 -13.72 4.21 -3.77
N PRO A 83 -12.64 4.94 -3.45
CA PRO A 83 -12.42 6.28 -3.93
C PRO A 83 -12.03 6.25 -5.42
N VAL A 84 -12.91 6.76 -6.28
CA VAL A 84 -12.75 6.85 -7.72
C VAL A 84 -12.62 8.33 -8.14
N TRP A 85 -11.73 8.65 -9.07
CA TRP A 85 -11.57 10.01 -9.57
C TRP A 85 -12.72 10.40 -10.51
N LYS A 86 -13.41 11.47 -10.19
CA LYS A 86 -14.54 12.02 -10.98
C LYS A 86 -14.20 13.38 -11.61
N GLY A 87 -13.03 13.47 -12.23
CA GLY A 87 -12.59 14.67 -12.98
C GLY A 87 -12.06 15.83 -12.14
N SER A 88 -12.57 16.04 -10.92
CA SER A 88 -12.13 17.13 -10.04
C SER A 88 -11.88 16.70 -8.58
N SER A 89 -12.38 15.54 -8.19
CA SER A 89 -12.27 15.04 -6.82
C SER A 89 -12.35 13.52 -6.76
N TRP A 90 -11.86 12.97 -5.66
CA TRP A 90 -12.09 11.58 -5.28
C TRP A 90 -13.48 11.44 -4.66
N VAL A 91 -14.28 10.50 -5.19
CA VAL A 91 -15.66 10.26 -4.76
C VAL A 91 -15.81 8.80 -4.36
N ASP A 92 -16.45 8.57 -3.24
CA ASP A 92 -16.77 7.22 -2.77
C ASP A 92 -17.84 6.58 -3.67
N VAL A 93 -17.48 5.45 -4.25
CA VAL A 93 -18.39 4.61 -5.05
C VAL A 93 -18.56 3.29 -4.30
N PRO A 94 -19.79 2.74 -4.17
CA PRO A 94 -20.00 1.42 -3.58
C PRO A 94 -19.11 0.36 -4.26
N ALA A 95 -18.53 -0.53 -3.48
CA ALA A 95 -17.56 -1.50 -4.00
C ALA A 95 -18.14 -2.56 -4.95
N ASP A 96 -19.47 -2.73 -4.92
CA ASP A 96 -20.23 -3.60 -5.82
C ASP A 96 -20.68 -2.90 -7.11
N ASP A 97 -20.47 -1.58 -7.23
CA ASP A 97 -20.74 -0.84 -8.45
C ASP A 97 -19.81 -1.29 -9.59
N PRO A 98 -20.35 -1.64 -10.77
CA PRO A 98 -19.53 -2.05 -11.90
C PRO A 98 -18.46 -1.02 -12.31
N GLU A 99 -18.71 0.27 -12.09
CA GLU A 99 -17.79 1.35 -12.44
C GLU A 99 -16.42 1.23 -11.77
N VAL A 100 -16.35 0.64 -10.56
CA VAL A 100 -15.06 0.50 -9.85
C VAL A 100 -14.07 -0.44 -10.55
N ARG A 101 -14.54 -1.28 -11.47
CA ARG A 101 -13.69 -2.24 -12.19
C ARG A 101 -12.86 -1.60 -13.28
N ASP A 102 -13.31 -0.45 -13.79
CA ASP A 102 -12.70 0.24 -14.93
C ASP A 102 -11.89 1.47 -14.52
N HIS A 103 -11.82 1.75 -13.20
CA HIS A 103 -11.19 2.96 -12.71
C HIS A 103 -10.08 2.69 -11.69
N ALA A 104 -8.98 3.40 -11.88
CA ALA A 104 -7.92 3.48 -10.87
C ALA A 104 -8.44 4.16 -9.60
N SER A 105 -8.32 3.49 -8.45
CA SER A 105 -8.61 4.12 -7.17
C SER A 105 -7.39 4.87 -6.63
N LEU A 106 -7.65 5.80 -5.72
CA LEU A 106 -6.60 6.49 -4.96
C LEU A 106 -5.67 5.52 -4.23
N LEU A 107 -6.21 4.39 -3.79
CA LEU A 107 -5.51 3.37 -2.99
C LEU A 107 -4.89 2.25 -3.82
N ARG A 108 -4.79 2.40 -5.16
CA ARG A 108 -4.19 1.38 -6.04
C ARG A 108 -2.73 1.09 -5.65
N GLU A 109 -2.21 -0.06 -6.06
CA GLU A 109 -0.79 -0.36 -5.89
C GLU A 109 0.07 0.62 -6.71
N ILE A 110 1.35 0.65 -6.42
CA ILE A 110 2.34 1.40 -7.19
C ILE A 110 2.34 0.88 -8.63
N ASP A 111 2.20 1.78 -9.60
CA ASP A 111 2.34 1.44 -10.99
C ASP A 111 3.83 1.24 -11.31
N VAL A 112 4.17 0.03 -11.75
CA VAL A 112 5.50 -0.35 -12.18
C VAL A 112 5.56 -0.43 -13.71
N PRO A 113 6.75 -0.35 -14.36
CA PRO A 113 6.85 -0.47 -15.80
C PRO A 113 6.08 -1.66 -16.35
N SER A 114 5.29 -1.45 -17.40
CA SER A 114 4.45 -2.51 -18.02
C SER A 114 5.25 -3.69 -18.53
N GLU A 115 6.52 -3.49 -18.88
CA GLU A 115 7.48 -4.52 -19.28
C GLU A 115 7.76 -5.56 -18.18
N LEU A 116 7.47 -5.23 -16.92
CA LEU A 116 7.58 -6.15 -15.79
C LEU A 116 6.43 -7.16 -15.71
N GLN A 117 5.32 -6.93 -16.44
CA GLN A 117 4.12 -7.77 -16.35
C GLN A 117 4.45 -9.25 -16.49
N GLY A 118 4.12 -10.04 -15.45
CA GLY A 118 4.31 -11.49 -15.41
C GLY A 118 5.75 -11.97 -15.24
N LEU A 119 6.75 -11.07 -15.22
CA LEU A 119 8.11 -11.46 -14.88
C LEU A 119 8.20 -11.80 -13.39
N ARG A 120 9.05 -12.76 -13.06
CA ARG A 120 9.37 -13.06 -11.66
C ARG A 120 10.26 -11.97 -11.06
N PHE A 121 10.16 -11.75 -9.76
CA PHE A 121 11.03 -10.77 -9.04
C PHE A 121 12.53 -11.09 -9.15
N ASP A 122 12.88 -12.36 -9.33
CA ASP A 122 14.27 -12.84 -9.48
C ASP A 122 14.73 -12.94 -10.94
N ASP A 123 13.88 -12.59 -11.92
CA ASP A 123 14.26 -12.57 -13.35
C ASP A 123 15.33 -11.47 -13.59
N PRO A 124 16.47 -11.78 -14.24
CA PRO A 124 17.48 -10.78 -14.56
C PRO A 124 16.93 -9.59 -15.36
N ARG A 125 16.00 -9.82 -16.30
CA ARG A 125 15.35 -8.75 -17.08
C ARG A 125 14.54 -7.82 -16.18
N ALA A 126 13.82 -8.36 -15.19
CA ALA A 126 13.08 -7.56 -14.24
C ALA A 126 14.02 -6.66 -13.42
N ARG A 127 15.18 -7.18 -13.06
CA ARG A 127 16.20 -6.40 -12.35
C ARG A 127 16.72 -5.24 -13.21
N ASP A 128 17.05 -5.49 -14.49
CA ASP A 128 17.53 -4.46 -15.40
C ASP A 128 16.50 -3.34 -15.61
N ILE A 129 15.22 -3.70 -15.80
CA ILE A 129 14.11 -2.74 -15.92
C ILE A 129 13.96 -1.92 -14.64
N GLN A 130 13.97 -2.58 -13.48
CA GLN A 130 13.86 -1.88 -12.19
C GLN A 130 15.04 -0.92 -11.96
N HIS A 131 16.26 -1.30 -12.33
CA HIS A 131 17.44 -0.42 -12.25
C HIS A 131 17.27 0.81 -13.13
N ALA A 132 16.83 0.62 -14.38
CA ALA A 132 16.60 1.73 -15.30
C ALA A 132 15.51 2.69 -14.78
N ALA A 133 14.40 2.16 -14.27
CA ALA A 133 13.34 2.96 -13.68
C ALA A 133 13.82 3.71 -12.42
N LEU A 134 14.58 3.05 -11.54
CA LEU A 134 15.14 3.67 -10.33
C LEU A 134 16.16 4.76 -10.62
N ALA A 135 16.89 4.66 -11.75
CA ALA A 135 17.90 5.67 -12.13
C ALA A 135 17.29 7.05 -12.44
N VAL A 136 16.00 7.09 -12.81
CA VAL A 136 15.28 8.34 -13.12
C VAL A 136 14.17 8.67 -12.10
N ALA A 137 13.91 7.80 -11.15
CA ALA A 137 12.73 7.88 -10.28
C ALA A 137 12.68 9.14 -9.39
N ASP A 138 13.81 9.79 -9.12
CA ASP A 138 13.92 11.03 -8.34
C ASP A 138 13.95 12.31 -9.20
N GLN A 139 13.65 12.20 -10.47
CA GLN A 139 13.50 13.34 -11.39
C GLN A 139 12.01 13.64 -11.55
N PRO A 140 11.53 14.86 -11.23
CA PRO A 140 10.09 15.14 -11.08
C PRO A 140 9.21 14.78 -12.27
N ASP A 141 9.69 14.98 -13.48
CA ASP A 141 8.91 14.83 -14.72
C ASP A 141 9.50 13.75 -15.65
N THR A 142 10.29 12.83 -15.08
CA THR A 142 10.97 11.79 -15.86
C THR A 142 10.49 10.41 -15.43
N HIS A 143 10.13 9.60 -16.43
CA HIS A 143 9.72 8.21 -16.28
C HIS A 143 10.60 7.33 -17.16
N TYR A 144 10.81 6.10 -16.77
CA TYR A 144 11.48 5.10 -17.60
C TYR A 144 10.55 4.67 -18.73
N SER A 145 9.28 4.37 -18.41
CA SER A 145 8.23 4.06 -19.40
C SER A 145 6.87 4.61 -18.91
N ASP A 146 5.99 3.77 -18.40
CA ASP A 146 4.62 4.11 -17.99
C ASP A 146 4.37 3.97 -16.48
N GLU A 147 5.43 3.79 -15.70
CA GLU A 147 5.36 3.67 -14.25
C GLU A 147 5.13 5.02 -13.53
N GLU A 148 4.75 4.94 -12.26
CA GLU A 148 4.82 6.09 -11.35
C GLU A 148 6.26 6.29 -10.85
N ASN A 149 6.81 7.50 -10.99
CA ASN A 149 8.06 7.87 -10.34
C ASN A 149 7.84 8.23 -8.85
N LEU A 150 8.91 8.54 -8.12
CA LEU A 150 8.79 8.86 -6.69
C LEU A 150 7.99 10.13 -6.41
N TYR A 151 8.00 11.11 -7.30
CA TYR A 151 7.22 12.35 -7.16
C TYR A 151 5.73 12.11 -7.37
N ASP A 152 5.35 11.24 -8.31
CA ASP A 152 3.96 10.86 -8.52
C ASP A 152 3.42 10.13 -7.31
N LEU A 153 4.19 9.16 -6.79
CA LEU A 153 3.85 8.42 -5.57
C LEU A 153 3.70 9.35 -4.36
N TRP A 154 4.60 10.32 -4.22
CA TRP A 154 4.54 11.28 -3.11
C TRP A 154 3.34 12.20 -3.20
N ARG A 155 3.01 12.66 -4.41
CA ARG A 155 1.80 13.46 -4.69
C ARG A 155 0.54 12.66 -4.39
N ARG A 156 0.48 11.40 -4.81
CA ARG A 156 -0.64 10.50 -4.53
C ARG A 156 -0.78 10.20 -3.03
N ALA A 157 0.32 10.04 -2.32
CA ALA A 157 0.30 9.89 -0.87
C ALA A 157 -0.27 11.13 -0.15
N GLU A 158 0.05 12.33 -0.64
CA GLU A 158 -0.54 13.57 -0.14
C GLU A 158 -2.05 13.65 -0.44
N GLU A 159 -2.49 13.24 -1.63
CA GLU A 159 -3.92 13.16 -1.96
C GLU A 159 -4.64 12.14 -1.06
N MET A 160 -4.02 10.98 -0.82
CA MET A 160 -4.54 9.96 0.09
C MET A 160 -4.65 10.49 1.52
N ARG A 161 -3.64 11.22 2.00
CA ARG A 161 -3.68 11.89 3.30
C ARG A 161 -4.87 12.85 3.40
N ARG A 162 -5.02 13.78 2.42
CA ARG A 162 -6.11 14.76 2.40
C ARG A 162 -7.48 14.11 2.33
N TYR A 163 -7.63 13.07 1.50
CA TYR A 163 -8.87 12.32 1.37
C TYR A 163 -9.27 11.66 2.70
N LEU A 164 -8.32 11.04 3.40
CA LEU A 164 -8.58 10.36 4.68
C LEU A 164 -8.82 11.37 5.82
N GLU A 165 -8.08 12.47 5.87
CA GLU A 165 -8.29 13.53 6.88
C GLU A 165 -9.62 14.26 6.73
N ALA A 166 -10.17 14.35 5.52
CA ALA A 166 -11.47 14.98 5.26
C ALA A 166 -12.67 14.11 5.67
N ARG A 167 -12.46 12.86 6.04
CA ARG A 167 -13.52 11.96 6.49
C ARG A 167 -14.05 12.36 7.85
N THR A 168 -15.29 11.97 8.14
CA THR A 168 -15.97 12.29 9.41
C THR A 168 -16.26 11.07 10.28
N GLU A 169 -16.07 9.88 9.73
CA GLU A 169 -16.23 8.61 10.42
C GLU A 169 -15.17 8.44 11.51
N ARG A 170 -15.48 7.71 12.55
CA ARG A 170 -14.62 7.54 13.73
C ARG A 170 -13.66 6.36 13.63
N LEU A 171 -14.15 5.24 13.09
CA LEU A 171 -13.33 4.03 12.85
C LEU A 171 -13.42 3.65 11.38
N ILE A 172 -12.30 3.83 10.68
CA ILE A 172 -12.16 3.63 9.24
C ILE A 172 -11.20 2.47 9.00
N VAL A 173 -11.63 1.50 8.22
CA VAL A 173 -10.76 0.43 7.72
C VAL A 173 -10.29 0.81 6.32
N VAL A 174 -8.98 0.77 6.08
CA VAL A 174 -8.36 1.07 4.78
C VAL A 174 -7.68 -0.19 4.27
N VAL A 175 -8.18 -0.78 3.17
CA VAL A 175 -7.59 -1.98 2.58
C VAL A 175 -6.92 -1.62 1.27
N ALA A 176 -5.58 -1.71 1.25
CA ALA A 176 -4.76 -1.34 0.10
C ALA A 176 -3.60 -2.33 -0.10
N HIS A 177 -2.46 -1.86 -0.55
CA HIS A 177 -1.33 -2.69 -0.97
C HIS A 177 -0.05 -2.35 -0.20
N GLY A 178 0.91 -3.28 -0.25
CA GLY A 178 2.15 -3.13 0.50
C GLY A 178 2.97 -1.91 0.09
N GLY A 179 3.04 -1.62 -1.21
CA GLY A 179 3.78 -0.49 -1.75
C GLY A 179 3.18 0.85 -1.34
N ILE A 180 1.93 1.11 -1.73
CA ILE A 180 1.27 2.41 -1.45
C ILE A 180 1.11 2.67 0.05
N ASN A 181 0.85 1.66 0.87
CA ASN A 181 0.76 1.83 2.32
C ASN A 181 2.10 2.32 2.91
N LYS A 182 3.23 1.80 2.40
CA LYS A 182 4.56 2.26 2.82
C LYS A 182 4.85 3.70 2.39
N VAL A 183 4.49 4.06 1.14
CA VAL A 183 4.64 5.43 0.64
C VAL A 183 3.85 6.39 1.51
N TRP A 184 2.58 6.07 1.77
CA TRP A 184 1.72 6.91 2.59
C TRP A 184 2.22 7.05 4.03
N LEU A 185 2.62 5.94 4.67
CA LEU A 185 3.19 5.98 6.01
C LEU A 185 4.46 6.83 6.07
N ALA A 186 5.37 6.66 5.12
CA ALA A 186 6.58 7.48 5.02
C ALA A 186 6.24 8.96 4.80
N HIS A 187 5.25 9.25 3.95
CA HIS A 187 4.76 10.61 3.73
C HIS A 187 4.26 11.24 5.04
N LEU A 188 3.43 10.52 5.82
CA LEU A 188 2.97 11.00 7.13
C LEU A 188 4.13 11.30 8.09
N MET A 189 5.14 10.41 8.13
CA MET A 189 6.30 10.55 9.02
C MET A 189 7.19 11.73 8.61
N PHE A 190 7.51 11.86 7.33
CA PHE A 190 8.51 12.82 6.89
C PHE A 190 7.93 14.21 6.67
N THR A 191 6.67 14.34 6.31
CA THR A 191 6.00 15.66 6.25
C THR A 191 5.73 16.25 7.63
N ALA A 192 5.68 15.43 8.69
CA ALA A 192 5.58 15.91 10.07
C ALA A 192 6.88 16.58 10.56
N VAL A 193 8.02 16.36 9.88
CA VAL A 193 9.30 16.97 10.22
C VAL A 193 9.41 18.33 9.55
N ALA A 194 9.35 19.39 10.34
CA ALA A 194 9.43 20.76 9.84
C ALA A 194 10.77 21.02 9.09
N GLY A 195 10.67 21.65 7.94
CA GLY A 195 11.84 22.11 7.17
C GLY A 195 12.45 21.09 6.22
N LEU A 196 11.92 19.87 6.13
CA LEU A 196 12.33 18.94 5.09
C LEU A 196 11.65 19.29 3.77
N ASP A 197 12.45 19.52 2.72
CA ASP A 197 11.94 19.64 1.35
C ASP A 197 11.61 18.28 0.74
N THR A 198 10.87 18.27 -0.36
CA THR A 198 10.45 17.04 -1.04
C THR A 198 11.62 16.14 -1.46
N PRO A 199 12.72 16.64 -2.05
CA PRO A 199 13.88 15.80 -2.38
C PRO A 199 14.46 15.08 -1.16
N THR A 200 14.60 15.76 -0.03
CA THR A 200 15.09 15.16 1.22
C THR A 200 14.12 14.10 1.76
N GLN A 201 12.82 14.36 1.70
CA GLN A 201 11.80 13.39 2.10
C GLN A 201 11.84 12.13 1.22
N LEU A 202 12.01 12.28 -0.10
CA LEU A 202 12.13 11.16 -1.04
C LEU A 202 13.40 10.33 -0.82
N ALA A 203 14.52 10.99 -0.52
CA ALA A 203 15.76 10.30 -0.16
C ALA A 203 15.60 9.49 1.14
N ALA A 204 14.92 10.05 2.15
CA ALA A 204 14.59 9.35 3.38
C ALA A 204 13.65 8.15 3.12
N TYR A 205 12.65 8.30 2.25
CA TYR A 205 11.76 7.22 1.85
C TYR A 205 12.51 6.03 1.22
N ARG A 206 13.49 6.28 0.36
CA ARG A 206 14.35 5.21 -0.21
C ARG A 206 15.04 4.38 0.88
N GLY A 207 15.50 5.02 1.94
CA GLY A 207 16.04 4.32 3.13
C GLY A 207 14.97 3.53 3.89
N PHE A 208 13.81 4.14 4.09
CA PHE A 208 12.69 3.54 4.81
C PHE A 208 12.14 2.27 4.14
N THR A 209 12.07 2.21 2.81
CA THR A 209 11.56 1.02 2.10
C THR A 209 12.37 -0.25 2.35
N ARG A 210 13.63 -0.11 2.72
CA ARG A 210 14.53 -1.23 3.06
C ARG A 210 14.25 -1.82 4.44
N LEU A 211 13.61 -1.06 5.33
CA LEU A 211 13.41 -1.45 6.74
C LEU A 211 12.03 -2.06 7.01
N GLY A 212 11.07 -1.81 6.13
CA GLY A 212 9.67 -2.13 6.40
C GLY A 212 9.14 -3.26 5.53
N TRP A 213 8.70 -4.34 6.17
CA TRP A 213 7.84 -5.33 5.54
C TRP A 213 6.40 -5.16 6.06
N TRP A 214 5.42 -5.43 5.19
CA TRP A 214 4.01 -5.42 5.56
C TRP A 214 3.39 -6.74 5.10
N ASP A 215 3.09 -7.61 6.06
CA ASP A 215 2.49 -8.92 5.77
C ASP A 215 1.10 -8.77 5.15
N ASN A 216 0.72 -9.74 4.32
CA ASN A 216 -0.64 -9.83 3.81
C ASN A 216 -1.62 -9.91 4.99
N THR A 217 -2.71 -9.17 4.94
CA THR A 217 -3.69 -8.96 6.01
C THR A 217 -3.12 -8.33 7.30
N GLY A 218 -1.85 -7.98 7.37
CA GLY A 218 -1.28 -7.24 8.49
C GLY A 218 -1.97 -5.89 8.69
N VAL A 219 -2.27 -5.54 9.94
CA VAL A 219 -3.02 -4.35 10.34
C VAL A 219 -2.10 -3.35 11.01
N LEU A 220 -2.08 -2.12 10.52
CA LEU A 220 -1.47 -0.97 11.17
C LEU A 220 -2.56 -0.07 11.72
N SER A 221 -2.56 0.17 13.02
CA SER A 221 -3.49 1.09 13.66
C SER A 221 -2.88 2.49 13.76
N LEU A 222 -3.58 3.46 13.18
CA LEU A 222 -3.25 4.87 13.22
C LEU A 222 -4.39 5.66 13.86
N ARG A 223 -4.05 6.80 14.44
CA ARG A 223 -5.01 7.79 14.94
C ARG A 223 -4.72 9.13 14.30
N PHE A 224 -5.77 9.84 13.91
CA PHE A 224 -5.68 11.22 13.45
C PHE A 224 -6.49 12.15 14.35
N ASN A 225 -5.89 13.28 14.67
CA ASN A 225 -6.57 14.39 15.34
C ASN A 225 -6.21 15.69 14.61
N PRO A 226 -7.18 16.54 14.21
CA PRO A 226 -6.89 17.78 13.48
C PRO A 226 -5.93 18.75 14.18
N LYS A 227 -5.81 18.67 15.52
CA LYS A 227 -4.92 19.53 16.32
C LYS A 227 -3.54 18.92 16.58
N GLN A 228 -3.44 17.59 16.59
CA GLN A 228 -2.23 16.86 16.98
C GLN A 228 -1.57 16.13 15.79
N GLY A 229 -2.28 15.99 14.66
CA GLY A 229 -1.84 15.23 13.50
C GLY A 229 -2.00 13.72 13.66
N TRP A 230 -1.21 12.99 12.92
CA TRP A 230 -1.19 11.53 12.87
C TRP A 230 -0.35 10.92 13.99
N MET A 231 -0.83 9.81 14.54
CA MET A 231 -0.15 9.03 15.56
C MET A 231 -0.22 7.54 15.20
N TRP A 232 0.94 6.88 15.23
CA TRP A 232 1.01 5.42 15.14
C TRP A 232 0.69 4.80 16.48
N LEU A 233 -0.23 3.83 16.51
CA LEU A 233 -0.62 3.15 17.74
C LEU A 233 0.02 1.77 17.84
N MET A 234 -0.26 0.87 16.87
CA MET A 234 0.28 -0.48 16.89
C MET A 234 0.19 -1.17 15.52
N THR A 235 0.98 -2.23 15.37
CA THR A 235 0.84 -3.20 14.27
C THR A 235 0.28 -4.50 14.84
N ASP A 236 -0.70 -5.10 14.15
CA ASP A 236 -1.35 -6.35 14.57
C ASP A 236 -1.31 -7.39 13.44
N ILE A 237 -0.77 -8.57 13.77
CA ILE A 237 -0.70 -9.74 12.90
C ILE A 237 -1.15 -11.02 13.64
N GLN A 238 -1.79 -10.90 14.79
CA GLN A 238 -2.11 -12.04 15.65
C GLN A 238 -3.14 -13.01 15.05
N HIS A 239 -3.90 -12.58 14.02
CA HIS A 239 -4.80 -13.45 13.26
C HIS A 239 -4.06 -14.35 12.28
N LEU A 240 -2.78 -14.05 11.99
CA LEU A 240 -1.95 -14.84 11.11
C LEU A 240 -1.38 -16.06 11.86
N GLN A 241 -1.46 -17.23 11.25
CA GLN A 241 -0.67 -18.40 11.64
C GLN A 241 0.66 -18.37 10.90
N PRO A 242 1.69 -19.12 11.36
CA PRO A 242 3.01 -19.12 10.72
C PRO A 242 2.98 -19.38 9.20
N GLU A 243 2.08 -20.21 8.72
CA GLU A 243 1.87 -20.50 7.32
C GLU A 243 1.31 -19.32 6.49
N TYR A 244 0.71 -18.32 7.16
CA TYR A 244 0.19 -17.11 6.51
C TYR A 244 1.22 -15.99 6.40
N PHE A 245 2.37 -16.13 7.04
CA PHE A 245 3.48 -15.24 6.77
C PHE A 245 4.01 -15.54 5.37
N SER A 246 3.61 -14.74 4.42
CA SER A 246 4.03 -14.85 3.02
C SER A 246 5.55 -14.78 2.86
N PHE A 247 6.27 -14.50 3.96
CA PHE A 247 7.71 -14.40 4.03
C PHE A 247 8.27 -14.66 5.44
N MET A 248 8.20 -15.89 5.92
CA MET A 248 9.31 -16.44 6.71
C MET A 248 10.13 -17.30 5.74
N PRO A 249 11.22 -16.79 5.16
CA PRO A 249 12.13 -17.69 4.46
C PRO A 249 12.67 -18.65 5.49
N SER A 250 12.67 -19.93 5.16
CA SER A 250 13.48 -20.94 5.84
C SER A 250 14.97 -20.61 5.72
N GLU A 251 15.32 -19.66 4.89
CA GLU A 251 16.60 -18.95 4.79
C GLU A 251 16.28 -17.46 4.62
N PRO A 252 17.13 -16.54 5.15
CA PRO A 252 16.95 -15.13 4.89
C PRO A 252 16.94 -14.97 3.36
N ARG A 253 15.73 -14.82 2.78
CA ARG A 253 15.66 -14.31 1.43
C ARG A 253 16.39 -13.01 1.51
N MET A 254 17.52 -12.93 0.80
CA MET A 254 18.11 -11.63 0.54
C MET A 254 16.94 -10.74 0.16
N ALA A 255 16.65 -9.75 1.00
CA ALA A 255 15.82 -8.64 0.59
C ALA A 255 16.18 -8.47 -0.88
N VAL A 256 15.19 -8.30 -1.78
CA VAL A 256 15.51 -7.83 -3.12
C VAL A 256 16.39 -6.64 -2.82
N THR A 257 17.68 -6.87 -2.83
CA THR A 257 18.66 -5.86 -2.57
C THR A 257 18.40 -4.90 -3.69
N ALA A 258 17.75 -3.78 -3.34
CA ALA A 258 17.99 -2.61 -4.15
C ALA A 258 19.49 -2.66 -4.41
N PRO A 259 19.92 -2.53 -5.66
CA PRO A 259 21.32 -2.69 -6.01
C PRO A 259 22.13 -1.94 -4.97
N ASP A 260 23.24 -2.53 -4.61
CA ASP A 260 24.19 -1.94 -3.66
C ASP A 260 24.68 -0.60 -4.22
N ILE A 261 23.85 0.43 -4.09
CA ILE A 261 24.16 1.81 -4.48
C ILE A 261 24.97 2.47 -3.36
N GLY A 262 25.26 1.73 -2.29
CA GLY A 262 25.85 2.26 -1.06
C GLY A 262 27.36 2.13 -0.92
N ALA A 263 28.04 1.35 -1.76
CA ALA A 263 29.49 1.16 -1.60
C ALA A 263 30.34 2.24 -2.27
N GLU A 264 29.79 3.02 -3.22
CA GLU A 264 30.57 4.04 -3.94
C GLU A 264 30.39 5.49 -3.41
N TYR A 265 29.55 5.70 -2.39
CA TYR A 265 29.29 7.04 -1.86
C TYR A 265 29.83 7.30 -0.44
N LEU A 266 30.54 6.36 0.14
CA LEU A 266 31.42 6.66 1.28
C LEU A 266 32.83 6.87 0.71
N GLY A 267 33.05 8.03 0.13
CA GLY A 267 34.41 8.49 -0.19
C GLY A 267 35.23 8.39 1.06
N GLU A 268 36.34 7.65 0.96
CA GLU A 268 37.43 7.72 1.87
C GLU A 268 37.97 9.16 1.77
N ASP A 269 37.60 10.03 2.68
CA ASP A 269 38.33 11.24 2.96
C ASP A 269 39.24 10.96 4.16
N GLU A 270 40.53 10.94 3.85
CA GLU A 270 41.67 11.00 4.78
C GLU A 270 41.62 12.23 5.69
#